data_ee3a687b43e8411f719e2aee9f5c214f
#
_entry.id   ee3a687b43e8411f719e2aee9f5c214f
#
_cell.length_a   1.000
_cell.length_b   1.000
_cell.length_c   1.000
_cell.angle_alpha   90.00
_cell.angle_beta   90.00
_cell.angle_gamma   90.00
#
_symmetry.space_group_name_H-M   'P 1'
#
loop_
_entity.id
_entity.type
_entity.pdbx_description
1 polymer ?
#
loop_
_entity_poly.entity_id
_entity_poly.type
_entity_poly.pdbx_seq_one_letter_code
_entity_poly.pdbx_strand_id
1 'polypeptide(L)'
;VKALSAGKYGLLAIVALLAAGCSMRRFALENYGWFSTRLAVSYLDLDASQKETFKASLSKLSDKIRDRHLPDTIAVVQSMADATDPVPVLERLEARFRLVVADACDEFAPLVASLSPAQLEHLKGKLAERDEKYDSTAAGGVVALRKRQSDESREMATRWLGTLTSRQEELLDGASLERDDEGHWERDYLAYRADAQGAFLRLIIAGRGNPSLFGHQCRRFGENQDPFLTDAGRQMRVRMRDRRNTLTSALFASIQPDQRSHFRLQIKGLVNDLSFWSEQIANQ
;
A
#
# COMPACT_ATOMS: atom_id res chain seq x y z
N VAL A 1 -15.18 -3.78 -9.01
CA VAL A 1 -14.22 -3.90 -7.90
C VAL A 1 -12.93 -4.43 -8.51
N LYS A 2 -11.99 -3.53 -8.88
CA LYS A 2 -10.71 -3.89 -9.52
C LYS A 2 -9.69 -4.25 -8.44
N ALA A 3 -9.15 -5.46 -8.55
CA ALA A 3 -8.20 -6.05 -7.59
C ALA A 3 -6.93 -5.21 -7.44
N LEU A 4 -6.68 -4.79 -6.22
CA LEU A 4 -5.51 -4.02 -5.77
C LEU A 4 -4.25 -4.90 -5.70
N SER A 5 -3.08 -4.38 -6.05
CA SER A 5 -1.80 -5.10 -6.25
C SER A 5 -0.97 -5.38 -4.97
N ALA A 6 -0.43 -6.60 -4.71
CA ALA A 6 0.05 -7.10 -3.42
C ALA A 6 1.43 -6.61 -2.89
N GLY A 7 2.27 -5.99 -3.67
CA GLY A 7 3.56 -5.43 -3.17
C GLY A 7 3.45 -3.99 -2.61
N LYS A 8 2.26 -3.40 -2.70
CA LYS A 8 1.92 -2.08 -2.16
C LYS A 8 0.89 -2.17 -1.03
N TYR A 9 0.53 -3.38 -0.54
CA TYR A 9 -0.69 -3.59 0.23
C TYR A 9 -0.68 -3.03 1.63
N GLY A 10 0.44 -2.83 2.21
CA GLY A 10 0.43 -2.13 3.48
C GLY A 10 0.26 -0.62 3.28
N LEU A 11 1.05 -0.01 2.40
CA LEU A 11 0.85 1.38 2.00
C LEU A 11 -0.44 1.53 1.18
N LEU A 12 -0.80 0.52 0.38
CA LEU A 12 -2.00 0.50 -0.45
C LEU A 12 -3.28 0.14 0.31
N ALA A 13 -3.24 -0.58 1.42
CA ALA A 13 -4.42 -0.66 2.29
C ALA A 13 -4.73 0.72 2.88
N ILE A 14 -3.71 1.46 3.32
CA ILE A 14 -3.87 2.86 3.74
C ILE A 14 -4.25 3.73 2.52
N VAL A 15 -3.60 3.59 1.37
CA VAL A 15 -3.92 4.35 0.16
C VAL A 15 -5.27 3.92 -0.43
N ALA A 16 -5.69 2.65 -0.35
CA ALA A 16 -7.02 2.22 -0.76
C ALA A 16 -8.11 2.70 0.21
N LEU A 17 -7.83 2.74 1.50
CA LEU A 17 -8.69 3.40 2.49
C LEU A 17 -8.77 4.89 2.24
N LEU A 18 -7.64 5.52 1.88
CA LEU A 18 -7.58 6.92 1.47
C LEU A 18 -8.29 7.16 0.13
N ALA A 19 -8.35 6.14 -0.74
CA ALA A 19 -8.95 6.20 -2.07
C ALA A 19 -10.43 5.81 -2.14
N ALA A 20 -11.03 5.24 -1.10
CA ALA A 20 -12.45 4.87 -1.07
C ALA A 20 -13.33 6.04 -0.56
N GLY A 21 -14.55 6.20 -1.08
CA GLY A 21 -15.56 7.09 -0.47
C GLY A 21 -15.94 6.60 0.94
N CYS A 22 -16.47 7.49 1.81
CA CYS A 22 -16.71 7.21 3.24
C CYS A 22 -17.48 5.89 3.49
N SER A 23 -18.52 5.58 2.72
CA SER A 23 -19.29 4.34 2.87
C SER A 23 -18.50 3.08 2.48
N MET A 24 -17.66 3.18 1.45
CA MET A 24 -16.82 2.07 1.00
C MET A 24 -15.67 1.79 1.98
N ARG A 25 -15.11 2.83 2.60
CA ARG A 25 -14.07 2.66 3.65
C ARG A 25 -14.61 1.91 4.84
N ARG A 26 -15.77 2.32 5.39
CA ARG A 26 -16.41 1.63 6.51
C ARG A 26 -16.73 0.19 6.18
N PHE A 27 -17.35 -0.07 5.05
CA PHE A 27 -17.64 -1.43 4.59
C PHE A 27 -16.37 -2.29 4.51
N ALA A 28 -15.26 -1.75 3.99
CA ALA A 28 -13.99 -2.47 3.92
C ALA A 28 -13.38 -2.73 5.31
N LEU A 29 -13.50 -1.77 6.24
CA LEU A 29 -13.04 -1.90 7.62
C LEU A 29 -13.89 -2.89 8.43
N GLU A 30 -15.20 -2.88 8.28
CA GLU A 30 -16.11 -3.84 8.92
C GLU A 30 -15.85 -5.28 8.46
N ASN A 31 -15.49 -5.46 7.20
CA ASN A 31 -15.32 -6.78 6.59
C ASN A 31 -13.85 -7.16 6.34
N TYR A 32 -12.88 -6.46 6.97
CA TYR A 32 -11.46 -6.66 6.68
C TYR A 32 -11.01 -8.11 6.93
N GLY A 33 -11.52 -8.77 7.95
CA GLY A 33 -11.19 -10.16 8.27
C GLY A 33 -11.62 -11.12 7.18
N TRP A 34 -12.84 -10.94 6.65
CA TRP A 34 -13.35 -11.73 5.53
C TRP A 34 -12.54 -11.51 4.25
N PHE A 35 -12.30 -10.24 3.90
CA PHE A 35 -11.51 -9.89 2.71
C PHE A 35 -10.08 -10.42 2.80
N SER A 36 -9.43 -10.24 3.95
CA SER A 36 -8.05 -10.70 4.17
C SER A 36 -7.95 -12.22 4.09
N THR A 37 -8.89 -12.94 4.71
CA THR A 37 -8.93 -14.40 4.67
C THR A 37 -9.16 -14.90 3.24
N ARG A 38 -10.12 -14.32 2.51
CA ARG A 38 -10.39 -14.69 1.11
C ARG A 38 -9.18 -14.45 0.22
N LEU A 39 -8.49 -13.33 0.42
CA LEU A 39 -7.28 -13.00 -0.34
C LEU A 39 -6.15 -14.00 -0.02
N ALA A 40 -5.90 -14.28 1.26
CA ALA A 40 -4.88 -15.25 1.67
C ALA A 40 -5.15 -16.64 1.09
N VAL A 41 -6.39 -17.12 1.14
CA VAL A 41 -6.79 -18.40 0.53
C VAL A 41 -6.56 -18.39 -0.98
N SER A 42 -6.92 -17.31 -1.66
CA SER A 42 -6.75 -17.21 -3.12
C SER A 42 -5.29 -17.21 -3.56
N TYR A 43 -4.39 -16.62 -2.77
CA TYR A 43 -2.97 -16.52 -3.14
C TYR A 43 -2.12 -17.67 -2.62
N LEU A 44 -2.49 -18.27 -1.49
CA LEU A 44 -1.67 -19.28 -0.81
C LEU A 44 -2.29 -20.67 -0.85
N ASP A 45 -3.49 -20.84 -1.40
CA ASP A 45 -4.23 -22.12 -1.42
C ASP A 45 -4.25 -22.81 -0.05
N LEU A 46 -4.65 -22.05 0.97
CA LEU A 46 -4.61 -22.49 2.37
C LEU A 46 -5.57 -23.66 2.63
N ASP A 47 -5.09 -24.70 3.28
CA ASP A 47 -5.92 -25.76 3.83
C ASP A 47 -6.74 -25.30 5.05
N ALA A 48 -7.57 -26.20 5.62
CA ALA A 48 -8.46 -25.86 6.74
C ALA A 48 -7.67 -25.43 8.00
N SER A 49 -6.58 -26.12 8.34
CA SER A 49 -5.75 -25.82 9.51
C SER A 49 -5.01 -24.49 9.34
N GLN A 50 -4.47 -24.26 8.14
CA GLN A 50 -3.79 -23.00 7.79
C GLN A 50 -4.75 -21.82 7.78
N LYS A 51 -6.01 -22.01 7.37
CA LYS A 51 -7.05 -20.95 7.46
C LYS A 51 -7.31 -20.54 8.91
N GLU A 52 -7.40 -21.50 9.83
CA GLU A 52 -7.56 -21.18 11.24
C GLU A 52 -6.31 -20.50 11.83
N THR A 53 -5.11 -20.96 11.46
CA THR A 53 -3.85 -20.28 11.81
C THR A 53 -3.84 -18.85 11.29
N PHE A 54 -4.25 -18.62 10.03
CA PHE A 54 -4.34 -17.28 9.44
C PHE A 54 -5.29 -16.38 10.22
N LYS A 55 -6.50 -16.86 10.54
CA LYS A 55 -7.50 -16.10 11.30
C LYS A 55 -6.99 -15.74 12.69
N ALA A 56 -6.37 -16.68 13.39
CA ALA A 56 -5.79 -16.45 14.72
C ALA A 56 -4.65 -15.39 14.66
N SER A 57 -3.76 -15.49 13.66
CA SER A 57 -2.70 -14.50 13.43
C SER A 57 -3.29 -13.13 13.09
N LEU A 58 -4.34 -13.07 12.26
CA LEU A 58 -5.00 -11.83 11.89
C LEU A 58 -5.67 -11.16 13.09
N SER A 59 -6.33 -11.94 13.96
CA SER A 59 -6.94 -11.43 15.21
C SER A 59 -5.87 -10.81 16.11
N LYS A 60 -4.77 -11.51 16.38
CA LYS A 60 -3.66 -11.00 17.20
C LYS A 60 -3.04 -9.72 16.61
N LEU A 61 -2.84 -9.70 15.27
CA LEU A 61 -2.35 -8.50 14.59
C LEU A 61 -3.34 -7.35 14.73
N SER A 62 -4.64 -7.61 14.61
CA SER A 62 -5.69 -6.60 14.76
C SER A 62 -5.69 -5.98 16.16
N ASP A 63 -5.55 -6.80 17.20
CA ASP A 63 -5.40 -6.33 18.58
C ASP A 63 -4.17 -5.43 18.74
N LYS A 64 -3.03 -5.84 18.21
CA LYS A 64 -1.81 -5.01 18.23
C LYS A 64 -2.00 -3.69 17.46
N ILE A 65 -2.67 -3.72 16.30
CA ILE A 65 -2.98 -2.52 15.53
C ILE A 65 -3.85 -1.58 16.37
N ARG A 66 -4.93 -2.07 16.97
CA ARG A 66 -5.83 -1.29 17.84
C ARG A 66 -5.08 -0.65 19.00
N ASP A 67 -4.32 -1.47 19.74
CA ASP A 67 -3.78 -1.07 21.04
C ASP A 67 -2.49 -0.24 20.93
N ARG A 68 -1.67 -0.49 19.90
CA ARG A 68 -0.33 0.09 19.79
C ARG A 68 -0.16 1.07 18.64
N HIS A 69 -0.89 0.86 17.52
CA HIS A 69 -0.61 1.61 16.30
C HIS A 69 -1.68 2.64 15.96
N LEU A 70 -2.97 2.32 16.17
CA LEU A 70 -4.07 3.21 15.79
C LEU A 70 -4.05 4.54 16.53
N PRO A 71 -3.83 4.63 17.86
CA PRO A 71 -3.85 5.92 18.56
C PRO A 71 -2.84 6.91 17.98
N ASP A 72 -1.60 6.46 17.79
CA ASP A 72 -0.54 7.29 17.22
C ASP A 72 -0.77 7.58 15.73
N THR A 73 -1.30 6.62 14.96
CA THR A 73 -1.63 6.80 13.54
C THR A 73 -2.73 7.87 13.38
N ILE A 74 -3.77 7.83 14.21
CA ILE A 74 -4.84 8.83 14.24
C ILE A 74 -4.25 10.21 14.55
N ALA A 75 -3.38 10.33 15.55
CA ALA A 75 -2.74 11.61 15.89
C ALA A 75 -1.89 12.16 14.73
N VAL A 76 -1.14 11.29 14.03
CA VAL A 76 -0.37 11.69 12.84
C VAL A 76 -1.29 12.11 11.71
N VAL A 77 -2.39 11.38 11.43
CA VAL A 77 -3.38 11.75 10.42
C VAL A 77 -4.03 13.09 10.75
N GLN A 78 -4.43 13.32 12.02
CA GLN A 78 -4.99 14.60 12.46
C GLN A 78 -4.04 15.77 12.19
N SER A 79 -2.74 15.59 12.44
CA SER A 79 -1.74 16.63 12.19
C SER A 79 -1.61 17.05 10.72
N MET A 80 -2.12 16.24 9.78
CA MET A 80 -2.12 16.57 8.34
C MET A 80 -3.11 17.68 8.00
N ALA A 81 -4.18 17.86 8.78
CA ALA A 81 -5.23 18.85 8.51
C ALA A 81 -4.69 20.28 8.42
N ASP A 82 -3.68 20.60 9.24
CA ASP A 82 -3.09 21.93 9.33
C ASP A 82 -1.68 22.02 8.75
N ALA A 83 -1.16 20.92 8.19
CA ALA A 83 0.16 20.91 7.58
C ALA A 83 0.23 21.85 6.37
N THR A 84 1.27 22.67 6.31
CA THR A 84 1.61 23.47 5.12
C THR A 84 2.29 22.63 4.05
N ASP A 85 3.14 21.69 4.47
CA ASP A 85 3.70 20.64 3.65
C ASP A 85 3.32 19.27 4.25
N PRO A 86 2.62 18.40 3.50
CA PRO A 86 2.20 17.10 4.01
C PRO A 86 3.31 16.04 3.98
N VAL A 87 4.42 16.26 3.25
CA VAL A 87 5.49 15.26 3.06
C VAL A 87 6.06 14.77 4.39
N PRO A 88 6.41 15.62 5.38
CA PRO A 88 6.89 15.14 6.68
C PRO A 88 5.83 14.31 7.45
N VAL A 89 4.55 14.59 7.24
CA VAL A 89 3.46 13.82 7.86
C VAL A 89 3.33 12.46 7.18
N LEU A 90 3.43 12.39 5.85
CA LEU A 90 3.43 11.14 5.10
C LEU A 90 4.61 10.24 5.48
N GLU A 91 5.80 10.81 5.70
CA GLU A 91 6.98 10.06 6.17
C GLU A 91 6.76 9.46 7.57
N ARG A 92 6.11 10.20 8.48
CA ARG A 92 5.70 9.68 9.79
C ARG A 92 4.68 8.54 9.66
N LEU A 93 3.70 8.66 8.75
CA LEU A 93 2.76 7.58 8.47
C LEU A 93 3.45 6.34 7.89
N GLU A 94 4.41 6.52 6.98
CA GLU A 94 5.24 5.41 6.47
C GLU A 94 6.03 4.72 7.59
N ALA A 95 6.60 5.50 8.51
CA ALA A 95 7.30 4.94 9.67
C ALA A 95 6.36 4.12 10.57
N ARG A 96 5.14 4.62 10.85
CA ARG A 96 4.12 3.87 11.60
C ARG A 96 3.71 2.59 10.89
N PHE A 97 3.52 2.67 9.57
CA PHE A 97 3.20 1.48 8.77
C PHE A 97 4.29 0.40 8.85
N ARG A 98 5.58 0.77 8.87
CA ARG A 98 6.68 -0.20 9.04
C ARG A 98 6.58 -0.98 10.37
N LEU A 99 6.11 -0.33 11.44
CA LEU A 99 5.87 -1.01 12.73
C LEU A 99 4.73 -2.03 12.62
N VAL A 100 3.65 -1.70 11.93
CA VAL A 100 2.56 -2.66 11.64
C VAL A 100 3.07 -3.84 10.81
N VAL A 101 3.91 -3.58 9.81
CA VAL A 101 4.53 -4.65 8.99
C VAL A 101 5.42 -5.54 9.85
N ALA A 102 6.18 -4.97 10.80
CA ALA A 102 7.02 -5.76 11.69
C ALA A 102 6.18 -6.71 12.56
N ASP A 103 5.09 -6.23 13.16
CA ASP A 103 4.16 -7.09 13.91
C ASP A 103 3.50 -8.15 13.02
N ALA A 104 3.12 -7.80 11.79
CA ALA A 104 2.56 -8.75 10.83
C ALA A 104 3.56 -9.87 10.47
N CYS A 105 4.85 -9.52 10.30
CA CYS A 105 5.89 -10.52 10.05
C CYS A 105 5.97 -11.57 11.17
N ASP A 106 5.84 -11.15 12.42
CA ASP A 106 5.88 -12.04 13.57
C ASP A 106 4.61 -12.91 13.66
N GLU A 107 3.44 -12.29 13.51
CA GLU A 107 2.18 -13.02 13.64
C GLU A 107 1.95 -14.03 12.52
N PHE A 108 2.39 -13.75 11.30
CA PHE A 108 2.23 -14.66 10.16
C PHE A 108 3.42 -15.63 9.96
N ALA A 109 4.48 -15.54 10.75
CA ALA A 109 5.63 -16.43 10.64
C ALA A 109 5.27 -17.93 10.78
N PRO A 110 4.39 -18.36 11.71
CA PRO A 110 3.98 -19.77 11.79
C PRO A 110 3.25 -20.25 10.53
N LEU A 111 2.39 -19.41 9.94
CA LEU A 111 1.70 -19.73 8.71
C LEU A 111 2.68 -19.92 7.55
N VAL A 112 3.61 -18.98 7.37
CA VAL A 112 4.62 -19.05 6.29
C VAL A 112 5.50 -20.29 6.44
N ALA A 113 5.89 -20.63 7.66
CA ALA A 113 6.65 -21.84 7.94
C ALA A 113 5.92 -23.13 7.59
N SER A 114 4.59 -23.15 7.61
CA SER A 114 3.73 -24.31 7.29
C SER A 114 3.44 -24.48 5.80
N LEU A 115 3.80 -23.51 4.94
CA LEU A 115 3.47 -23.59 3.51
C LEU A 115 4.18 -24.77 2.82
N SER A 116 3.44 -25.51 2.02
CA SER A 116 3.97 -26.59 1.21
C SER A 116 4.69 -26.08 -0.06
N PRO A 117 5.53 -26.90 -0.71
CA PRO A 117 6.10 -26.54 -2.01
C PRO A 117 5.04 -26.23 -3.07
N ALA A 118 3.93 -26.97 -3.09
CA ALA A 118 2.82 -26.76 -4.03
C ALA A 118 2.17 -25.38 -3.83
N GLN A 119 1.98 -24.97 -2.57
CA GLN A 119 1.44 -23.64 -2.23
C GLN A 119 2.39 -22.51 -2.65
N LEU A 120 3.70 -22.72 -2.58
CA LEU A 120 4.67 -21.72 -3.07
C LEU A 120 4.62 -21.60 -4.60
N GLU A 121 4.45 -22.70 -5.32
CA GLU A 121 4.28 -22.65 -6.78
C GLU A 121 2.94 -21.99 -7.16
N HIS A 122 1.86 -22.27 -6.40
CA HIS A 122 0.59 -21.58 -6.58
C HIS A 122 0.74 -20.07 -6.38
N LEU A 123 1.43 -19.63 -5.31
CA LEU A 123 1.72 -18.21 -5.07
C LEU A 123 2.48 -17.56 -6.22
N LYS A 124 3.52 -18.24 -6.74
CA LYS A 124 4.29 -17.76 -7.90
C LYS A 124 3.39 -17.59 -9.13
N GLY A 125 2.54 -18.59 -9.40
CA GLY A 125 1.57 -18.54 -10.51
C GLY A 125 0.60 -17.34 -10.35
N LYS A 126 0.05 -17.14 -9.15
CA LYS A 126 -0.84 -15.99 -8.87
C LYS A 126 -0.16 -14.63 -9.01
N LEU A 127 1.10 -14.53 -8.66
CA LEU A 127 1.87 -13.31 -8.88
C LEU A 127 2.15 -13.06 -10.36
N ALA A 128 2.50 -14.11 -11.12
CA ALA A 128 2.69 -14.03 -12.57
C ALA A 128 1.40 -13.63 -13.31
N GLU A 129 0.27 -14.30 -13.03
CA GLU A 129 -1.05 -13.93 -13.60
C GLU A 129 -1.38 -12.44 -13.38
N ARG A 130 -0.97 -11.90 -12.24
CA ARG A 130 -1.20 -10.50 -11.92
C ARG A 130 -0.28 -9.57 -12.71
N ASP A 131 0.96 -9.95 -12.91
CA ASP A 131 1.90 -9.15 -13.70
C ASP A 131 1.49 -9.16 -15.18
N GLU A 132 1.06 -10.29 -15.74
CA GLU A 132 0.48 -10.35 -17.07
C GLU A 132 -0.75 -9.43 -17.23
N LYS A 133 -1.62 -9.38 -16.22
CA LYS A 133 -2.76 -8.43 -16.24
C LYS A 133 -2.31 -6.97 -16.19
N TYR A 134 -1.21 -6.69 -15.51
CA TYR A 134 -0.64 -5.34 -15.49
C TYR A 134 0.00 -5.02 -16.84
N ASP A 135 0.74 -5.97 -17.41
CA ASP A 135 1.37 -5.85 -18.73
C ASP A 135 0.33 -5.80 -19.87
N SER A 136 -0.77 -6.58 -19.79
CA SER A 136 -1.87 -6.50 -20.75
C SER A 136 -2.62 -5.16 -20.68
N THR A 137 -2.65 -4.53 -19.51
CA THR A 137 -3.14 -3.14 -19.38
C THR A 137 -2.14 -2.15 -20.00
N ALA A 138 -0.85 -2.50 -20.01
CA ALA A 138 0.20 -1.79 -20.73
C ALA A 138 0.25 -2.17 -22.24
N ALA A 139 -0.53 -3.18 -22.68
CA ALA A 139 -0.62 -3.57 -24.10
C ALA A 139 -1.22 -2.45 -24.99
N GLY A 140 -1.88 -1.44 -24.41
CA GLY A 140 -2.19 -0.17 -25.07
C GLY A 140 -0.98 0.75 -25.26
N GLY A 141 0.23 0.28 -24.90
CA GLY A 141 1.47 1.02 -24.98
C GLY A 141 1.71 2.00 -23.82
N VAL A 142 2.90 2.61 -23.83
CA VAL A 142 3.33 3.60 -22.84
C VAL A 142 2.31 4.74 -22.68
N VAL A 143 1.70 5.17 -23.76
CA VAL A 143 0.69 6.26 -23.77
C VAL A 143 -0.54 5.89 -22.94
N ALA A 144 -1.07 4.67 -23.12
CA ALA A 144 -2.24 4.22 -22.36
C ALA A 144 -1.92 4.06 -20.87
N LEU A 145 -0.73 3.57 -20.53
CA LEU A 145 -0.28 3.45 -19.15
C LEU A 145 -0.10 4.80 -18.47
N ARG A 146 0.49 5.77 -19.17
CA ARG A 146 0.64 7.16 -18.70
C ARG A 146 -0.70 7.82 -18.47
N LYS A 147 -1.61 7.71 -19.46
CA LYS A 147 -2.96 8.25 -19.33
C LYS A 147 -3.64 7.69 -18.08
N ARG A 148 -3.62 6.38 -17.90
CA ARG A 148 -4.21 5.75 -16.72
C ARG A 148 -3.61 6.26 -15.40
N GLN A 149 -2.27 6.37 -15.32
CA GLN A 149 -1.61 6.87 -14.11
C GLN A 149 -1.91 8.34 -13.85
N SER A 150 -2.02 9.16 -14.91
CA SER A 150 -2.45 10.55 -14.81
C SER A 150 -3.89 10.64 -14.31
N ASP A 151 -4.81 9.85 -14.88
CA ASP A 151 -6.21 9.80 -14.47
C ASP A 151 -6.35 9.37 -13.00
N GLU A 152 -5.59 8.35 -12.56
CA GLU A 152 -5.57 7.88 -11.15
C GLU A 152 -5.03 8.98 -10.22
N SER A 153 -3.98 9.71 -10.62
CA SER A 153 -3.40 10.81 -9.84
C SER A 153 -4.37 11.99 -9.73
N ARG A 154 -5.06 12.32 -10.82
CA ARG A 154 -6.08 13.38 -10.88
C ARG A 154 -7.29 13.02 -10.03
N GLU A 155 -7.78 11.79 -10.11
CA GLU A 155 -8.87 11.29 -9.26
C GLU A 155 -8.51 11.38 -7.78
N MET A 156 -7.28 10.99 -7.42
CA MET A 156 -6.80 11.09 -6.05
C MET A 156 -6.71 12.54 -5.59
N ALA A 157 -6.11 13.44 -6.39
CA ALA A 157 -6.01 14.85 -6.06
C ALA A 157 -7.40 15.49 -5.91
N THR A 158 -8.33 15.23 -6.84
CA THR A 158 -9.72 15.73 -6.79
C THR A 158 -10.43 15.26 -5.51
N ARG A 159 -10.23 14.01 -5.11
CA ARG A 159 -10.86 13.49 -3.89
C ARG A 159 -10.40 14.23 -2.64
N TRP A 160 -9.12 14.54 -2.55
CA TRP A 160 -8.55 15.18 -1.36
C TRP A 160 -8.69 16.70 -1.36
N LEU A 161 -8.63 17.31 -2.54
CA LEU A 161 -8.61 18.78 -2.68
C LEU A 161 -9.96 19.35 -3.17
N GLY A 162 -10.86 18.51 -3.69
CA GLY A 162 -12.06 18.97 -4.38
C GLY A 162 -11.75 19.35 -5.82
N THR A 163 -12.44 20.36 -6.36
CA THR A 163 -12.22 20.85 -7.73
C THR A 163 -10.79 21.37 -7.89
N LEU A 164 -10.06 20.83 -8.85
CA LEU A 164 -8.68 21.23 -9.12
C LEU A 164 -8.65 22.58 -9.88
N THR A 165 -7.65 23.40 -9.58
CA THR A 165 -7.36 24.61 -10.32
C THR A 165 -6.55 24.29 -11.59
N SER A 166 -6.54 25.17 -12.59
CA SER A 166 -5.71 25.03 -13.80
C SER A 166 -4.24 24.78 -13.45
N ARG A 167 -3.73 25.48 -12.43
CA ARG A 167 -2.34 25.29 -11.98
C ARG A 167 -2.09 23.88 -11.42
N GLN A 168 -3.05 23.29 -10.71
CA GLN A 168 -2.94 21.93 -10.19
C GLN A 168 -3.02 20.89 -11.31
N GLU A 169 -3.89 21.12 -12.31
CA GLU A 169 -3.94 20.29 -13.52
C GLU A 169 -2.60 20.33 -14.27
N GLU A 170 -2.01 21.50 -14.46
CA GLU A 170 -0.68 21.66 -15.06
C GLU A 170 0.41 20.90 -14.30
N LEU A 171 0.39 20.92 -12.95
CA LEU A 171 1.35 20.18 -12.12
C LEU A 171 1.19 18.66 -12.31
N LEU A 172 -0.03 18.16 -12.40
CA LEU A 172 -0.31 16.73 -12.63
C LEU A 172 0.11 16.31 -14.05
N ASP A 173 -0.16 17.15 -15.05
CA ASP A 173 0.22 16.90 -16.43
C ASP A 173 1.75 17.00 -16.60
N GLY A 174 2.39 18.03 -16.04
CA GLY A 174 3.84 18.19 -16.04
C GLY A 174 4.55 16.99 -15.41
N ALA A 175 4.05 16.52 -14.25
CA ALA A 175 4.54 15.30 -13.63
C ALA A 175 4.36 14.08 -14.54
N SER A 176 3.40 14.04 -15.44
CA SER A 176 3.25 12.97 -16.44
C SER A 176 4.24 13.11 -17.60
N LEU A 177 4.52 14.35 -18.03
CA LEU A 177 5.40 14.67 -19.17
C LEU A 177 6.91 14.57 -18.86
N GLU A 178 7.32 14.69 -17.59
CA GLU A 178 8.71 14.46 -17.17
C GLU A 178 9.19 13.02 -17.37
N ARG A 179 8.28 12.13 -17.76
CA ARG A 179 8.60 10.77 -18.20
C ARG A 179 9.04 10.85 -19.65
N ASP A 180 10.19 10.25 -19.94
CA ASP A 180 10.71 10.24 -21.31
C ASP A 180 9.73 9.60 -22.31
N ASP A 181 9.75 10.06 -23.56
CA ASP A 181 8.87 9.57 -24.63
C ASP A 181 9.14 8.10 -24.99
N GLU A 182 10.30 7.55 -24.61
CA GLU A 182 10.72 6.18 -24.92
C GLU A 182 10.20 5.14 -23.91
N GLY A 183 9.53 5.56 -22.85
CA GLY A 183 8.93 4.66 -21.85
C GLY A 183 9.94 3.98 -20.93
N HIS A 184 11.13 4.55 -20.73
CA HIS A 184 12.14 4.03 -19.81
C HIS A 184 11.60 3.96 -18.38
N TRP A 185 10.84 5.00 -17.94
CA TRP A 185 10.22 5.01 -16.61
C TRP A 185 9.30 3.82 -16.38
N GLU A 186 8.45 3.51 -17.35
CA GLU A 186 7.49 2.42 -17.24
C GLU A 186 8.20 1.06 -17.20
N ARG A 187 9.23 0.87 -18.02
CA ARG A 187 10.07 -0.36 -18.01
C ARG A 187 10.82 -0.52 -16.69
N ASP A 188 11.45 0.56 -16.20
CA ASP A 188 12.15 0.55 -14.91
C ASP A 188 11.22 0.28 -13.74
N TYR A 189 9.99 0.81 -13.80
CA TYR A 189 8.96 0.55 -12.81
C TYR A 189 8.49 -0.91 -12.83
N LEU A 190 8.31 -1.50 -13.99
CA LEU A 190 7.97 -2.92 -14.10
C LEU A 190 9.10 -3.81 -13.58
N ALA A 191 10.36 -3.50 -13.95
CA ALA A 191 11.53 -4.19 -13.44
C ALA A 191 11.65 -4.10 -11.92
N TYR A 192 11.43 -2.90 -11.34
CA TYR A 192 11.38 -2.71 -9.88
C TYR A 192 10.29 -3.55 -9.22
N ARG A 193 9.09 -3.63 -9.83
CA ARG A 193 8.00 -4.45 -9.29
C ARG A 193 8.39 -5.93 -9.24
N ALA A 194 8.96 -6.45 -10.33
CA ALA A 194 9.41 -7.84 -10.42
C ALA A 194 10.51 -8.12 -9.39
N ASP A 195 11.47 -7.20 -9.22
CA ASP A 195 12.56 -7.30 -8.24
C ASP A 195 12.00 -7.35 -6.79
N ALA A 196 11.11 -6.43 -6.45
CA ALA A 196 10.49 -6.37 -5.10
C ALA A 196 9.65 -7.63 -4.80
N GLN A 197 8.91 -8.13 -5.79
CA GLN A 197 8.16 -9.38 -5.65
C GLN A 197 9.09 -10.59 -5.50
N GLY A 198 10.14 -10.67 -6.32
CA GLY A 198 11.16 -11.71 -6.23
C GLY A 198 11.85 -11.70 -4.86
N ALA A 199 12.17 -10.52 -4.33
CA ALA A 199 12.72 -10.37 -2.99
C ALA A 199 11.76 -10.93 -1.92
N PHE A 200 10.48 -10.57 -1.96
CA PHE A 200 9.47 -11.06 -1.02
C PHE A 200 9.27 -12.59 -1.14
N LEU A 201 9.22 -13.14 -2.35
CA LEU A 201 9.15 -14.59 -2.56
C LEU A 201 10.35 -15.32 -1.96
N ARG A 202 11.58 -14.79 -2.13
CA ARG A 202 12.77 -15.37 -1.51
C ARG A 202 12.66 -15.43 0.01
N LEU A 203 12.07 -14.40 0.65
CA LEU A 203 11.83 -14.40 2.10
C LEU A 203 10.85 -15.50 2.53
N ILE A 204 9.75 -15.66 1.81
CA ILE A 204 8.75 -16.71 2.08
C ILE A 204 9.39 -18.09 1.91
N ILE A 205 10.12 -18.33 0.82
CA ILE A 205 10.78 -19.61 0.56
C ILE A 205 11.81 -19.94 1.65
N ALA A 206 12.65 -18.98 2.03
CA ALA A 206 13.65 -19.15 3.08
C ALA A 206 13.03 -19.37 4.47
N GLY A 207 11.86 -18.78 4.71
CA GLY A 207 11.12 -18.90 5.97
C GLY A 207 10.35 -20.19 6.14
N ARG A 208 10.19 -20.99 5.07
CA ARG A 208 9.49 -22.26 5.14
C ARG A 208 10.19 -23.22 6.09
N GLY A 209 9.45 -23.80 7.05
CA GLY A 209 9.99 -24.64 8.11
C GLY A 209 10.78 -23.89 9.20
N ASN A 210 10.96 -22.56 9.07
CA ASN A 210 11.71 -21.76 10.03
C ASN A 210 11.02 -20.41 10.30
N PRO A 211 10.03 -20.37 11.21
CA PRO A 211 9.27 -19.14 11.50
C PRO A 211 10.16 -18.02 12.05
N SER A 212 11.18 -18.35 12.84
CA SER A 212 12.09 -17.32 13.40
C SER A 212 12.92 -16.64 12.32
N LEU A 213 13.41 -17.40 11.34
CA LEU A 213 14.16 -16.85 10.21
C LEU A 213 13.25 -15.93 9.36
N PHE A 214 12.03 -16.39 9.06
CA PHE A 214 11.06 -15.56 8.32
C PHE A 214 10.77 -14.27 9.06
N GLY A 215 10.38 -14.33 10.34
CA GLY A 215 10.05 -13.14 11.14
C GLY A 215 11.20 -12.13 11.15
N HIS A 216 12.43 -12.58 11.39
CA HIS A 216 13.61 -11.70 11.39
C HIS A 216 13.85 -11.05 10.01
N GLN A 217 13.88 -11.82 8.93
CA GLN A 217 14.14 -11.29 7.59
C GLN A 217 13.01 -10.42 7.08
N CYS A 218 11.76 -10.79 7.36
CA CYS A 218 10.57 -10.04 6.98
C CYS A 218 10.54 -8.68 7.67
N ARG A 219 10.87 -8.58 8.97
CA ARG A 219 11.00 -7.29 9.67
C ARG A 219 12.05 -6.41 9.01
N ARG A 220 13.26 -6.95 8.74
CA ARG A 220 14.31 -6.20 8.04
C ARG A 220 13.85 -5.69 6.66
N PHE A 221 13.12 -6.50 5.92
CA PHE A 221 12.54 -6.10 4.65
C PHE A 221 11.49 -4.98 4.80
N GLY A 222 10.64 -5.07 5.84
CA GLY A 222 9.66 -4.03 6.17
C GLY A 222 10.32 -2.71 6.61
N GLU A 223 11.41 -2.78 7.37
CA GLU A 223 12.17 -1.61 7.81
C GLU A 223 12.91 -0.94 6.66
N ASN A 224 13.62 -1.72 5.88
CA ASN A 224 14.38 -1.24 4.72
C ASN A 224 14.47 -2.33 3.63
N GLN A 225 13.85 -2.07 2.48
CA GLN A 225 13.87 -2.98 1.34
C GLN A 225 15.19 -2.95 0.56
N ASP A 226 16.02 -1.90 0.70
CA ASP A 226 17.23 -1.70 -0.12
C ASP A 226 18.19 -2.89 -0.13
N PRO A 227 18.47 -3.57 1.00
CA PRO A 227 19.36 -4.73 0.99
C PRO A 227 18.86 -5.93 0.19
N PHE A 228 17.56 -5.93 -0.14
CA PHE A 228 16.88 -7.04 -0.83
C PHE A 228 16.65 -6.77 -2.33
N LEU A 229 16.85 -5.52 -2.75
CA LEU A 229 16.64 -5.06 -4.13
C LEU A 229 17.95 -5.00 -4.91
N THR A 230 17.86 -5.11 -6.23
CA THR A 230 18.94 -4.78 -7.15
C THR A 230 19.28 -3.28 -7.09
N ASP A 231 20.43 -2.89 -7.65
CA ASP A 231 20.82 -1.47 -7.73
C ASP A 231 19.79 -0.65 -8.51
N ALA A 232 19.32 -1.19 -9.64
CA ALA A 232 18.27 -0.56 -10.45
C ALA A 232 16.96 -0.41 -9.67
N GLY A 233 16.56 -1.45 -8.91
CA GLY A 233 15.38 -1.42 -8.05
C GLY A 233 15.47 -0.36 -6.96
N ARG A 234 16.64 -0.21 -6.31
CA ARG A 234 16.89 0.85 -5.32
C ARG A 234 16.77 2.24 -5.92
N GLN A 235 17.42 2.47 -7.07
CA GLN A 235 17.37 3.75 -7.77
C GLN A 235 15.95 4.10 -8.18
N MET A 236 15.18 3.15 -8.71
CA MET A 236 13.79 3.39 -9.08
C MET A 236 12.92 3.72 -7.87
N ARG A 237 13.12 3.07 -6.73
CA ARG A 237 12.42 3.36 -5.49
C ARG A 237 12.67 4.78 -5.00
N VAL A 238 13.93 5.26 -5.07
CA VAL A 238 14.30 6.64 -4.74
C VAL A 238 13.60 7.61 -5.67
N ARG A 239 13.73 7.42 -7.00
CA ARG A 239 13.07 8.28 -8.00
C ARG A 239 11.56 8.38 -7.80
N MET A 240 10.88 7.26 -7.50
CA MET A 240 9.44 7.24 -7.23
C MET A 240 9.07 8.05 -5.99
N ARG A 241 9.84 7.91 -4.91
CA ARG A 241 9.62 8.65 -3.66
C ARG A 241 9.82 10.15 -3.88
N ASP A 242 10.94 10.53 -4.47
CA ASP A 242 11.30 11.94 -4.66
C ASP A 242 10.28 12.64 -5.56
N ARG A 243 9.87 11.99 -6.65
CA ARG A 243 8.81 12.49 -7.53
C ARG A 243 7.47 12.65 -6.80
N ARG A 244 7.04 11.63 -6.04
CA ARG A 244 5.82 11.72 -5.23
C ARG A 244 5.89 12.91 -4.27
N ASN A 245 7.00 13.06 -3.56
CA ASN A 245 7.18 14.13 -2.59
C ASN A 245 7.15 15.51 -3.26
N THR A 246 7.88 15.68 -4.36
CA THR A 246 7.90 16.93 -5.13
C THR A 246 6.49 17.32 -5.61
N LEU A 247 5.77 16.40 -6.26
CA LEU A 247 4.42 16.66 -6.73
C LEU A 247 3.46 16.98 -5.56
N THR A 248 3.55 16.23 -4.46
CA THR A 248 2.70 16.44 -3.29
C THR A 248 2.94 17.80 -2.66
N SER A 249 4.20 18.21 -2.44
CA SER A 249 4.53 19.55 -1.92
C SER A 249 4.04 20.65 -2.86
N ALA A 250 4.23 20.49 -4.18
CA ALA A 250 3.79 21.48 -5.16
C ALA A 250 2.26 21.64 -5.20
N LEU A 251 1.51 20.53 -5.14
CA LEU A 251 0.04 20.55 -5.04
C LEU A 251 -0.42 21.27 -3.76
N PHE A 252 0.21 20.97 -2.63
CA PHE A 252 -0.15 21.59 -1.35
C PHE A 252 0.22 23.08 -1.28
N ALA A 253 1.32 23.51 -1.90
CA ALA A 253 1.68 24.90 -2.01
C ALA A 253 0.67 25.72 -2.85
N SER A 254 -0.11 25.06 -3.71
CA SER A 254 -1.12 25.68 -4.58
C SER A 254 -2.56 25.60 -4.03
N ILE A 255 -2.77 25.02 -2.82
CA ILE A 255 -4.10 24.83 -2.23
C ILE A 255 -4.79 26.16 -1.96
N GLN A 256 -6.04 26.28 -2.44
CA GLN A 256 -6.92 27.42 -2.17
C GLN A 256 -7.66 27.27 -0.82
N PRO A 257 -8.21 28.34 -0.24
CA PRO A 257 -8.90 28.29 1.06
C PRO A 257 -10.07 27.29 1.12
N ASP A 258 -10.89 27.21 0.07
CA ASP A 258 -12.00 26.26 -0.06
C ASP A 258 -11.50 24.82 -0.15
N GLN A 259 -10.45 24.59 -0.90
CA GLN A 259 -9.78 23.29 -0.99
C GLN A 259 -9.16 22.88 0.36
N ARG A 260 -8.59 23.83 1.11
CA ARG A 260 -8.09 23.59 2.49
C ARG A 260 -9.22 23.12 3.40
N SER A 261 -10.37 23.75 3.29
CA SER A 261 -11.57 23.37 4.06
C SER A 261 -12.06 21.98 3.67
N HIS A 262 -12.10 21.67 2.38
CA HIS A 262 -12.44 20.33 1.88
C HIS A 262 -11.45 19.28 2.37
N PHE A 263 -10.14 19.54 2.29
CA PHE A 263 -9.09 18.64 2.76
C PHE A 263 -9.25 18.31 4.25
N ARG A 264 -9.50 19.33 5.10
CA ARG A 264 -9.76 19.13 6.53
C ARG A 264 -10.97 18.23 6.78
N LEU A 265 -12.04 18.35 5.99
CA LEU A 265 -13.20 17.48 6.09
C LEU A 265 -12.84 16.02 5.71
N GLN A 266 -12.02 15.82 4.68
CA GLN A 266 -11.54 14.46 4.31
C GLN A 266 -10.68 13.85 5.42
N ILE A 267 -9.78 14.61 6.03
CA ILE A 267 -8.95 14.16 7.16
C ILE A 267 -9.85 13.80 8.35
N LYS A 268 -10.83 14.66 8.71
CA LYS A 268 -11.79 14.37 9.79
C LYS A 268 -12.57 13.09 9.51
N GLY A 269 -13.02 12.89 8.28
CA GLY A 269 -13.71 11.67 7.86
C GLY A 269 -12.84 10.43 8.03
N LEU A 270 -11.56 10.50 7.63
CA LEU A 270 -10.61 9.40 7.80
C LEU A 270 -10.36 9.08 9.27
N VAL A 271 -10.16 10.10 10.11
CA VAL A 271 -10.00 9.94 11.57
C VAL A 271 -11.21 9.24 12.18
N ASN A 272 -12.42 9.65 11.81
CA ASN A 272 -13.64 9.00 12.28
C ASN A 272 -13.73 7.53 11.84
N ASP A 273 -13.33 7.21 10.61
CA ASP A 273 -13.33 5.83 10.10
C ASP A 273 -12.29 4.96 10.83
N LEU A 274 -11.10 5.50 11.14
CA LEU A 274 -10.07 4.80 11.92
C LEU A 274 -10.50 4.57 13.38
N SER A 275 -11.12 5.56 14.01
CA SER A 275 -11.66 5.44 15.37
C SER A 275 -12.78 4.40 15.43
N PHE A 276 -13.70 4.43 14.47
CA PHE A 276 -14.73 3.42 14.32
C PHE A 276 -14.14 2.00 14.17
N TRP A 277 -13.11 1.85 13.35
CA TRP A 277 -12.45 0.55 13.18
C TRP A 277 -11.81 0.05 14.49
N SER A 278 -11.20 0.94 15.26
CA SER A 278 -10.67 0.61 16.60
C SER A 278 -11.75 0.02 17.51
N GLU A 279 -12.95 0.61 17.51
CA GLU A 279 -14.09 0.12 18.28
C GLU A 279 -14.59 -1.25 17.79
N GLN A 280 -14.63 -1.45 16.46
CA GLN A 280 -15.05 -2.73 15.88
C GLN A 280 -14.10 -3.88 16.24
N ILE A 281 -12.78 -3.65 16.23
CA ILE A 281 -11.79 -4.66 16.66
C ILE A 281 -12.00 -5.03 18.14
N ALA A 282 -12.35 -4.06 18.99
CA ALA A 282 -12.58 -4.30 20.42
C ALA A 282 -13.82 -5.18 20.70
N ASN A 283 -14.75 -5.26 19.73
CA ASN A 283 -16.01 -5.99 19.87
C ASN A 283 -16.01 -7.38 19.17
N GLN A 284 -14.90 -7.79 18.57
CA GLN A 284 -14.70 -9.11 17.93
C GLN A 284 -13.94 -10.06 18.83
#